data_a3b2553e7d7dafad4a068de33d80910e
#
_entry.id   a3b2553e7d7dafad4a068de33d80910e
#
_cell.length_a   1.000
_cell.length_b   1.000
_cell.length_c   1.000
_cell.angle_alpha   90.00
_cell.angle_beta   90.00
_cell.angle_gamma   90.00
#
_symmetry.space_group_name_H-M   'P 1'
#
loop_
_entity.id
_entity.type
_entity.pdbx_description
1 polymer ?
#
loop_
_entity_poly.entity_id
_entity_poly.type
_entity_poly.pdbx_seq_one_letter_code
_entity_poly.pdbx_strand_id
1 'polypeptide(L)'
;MKKLVTALLCALMVFGSVVSIVPTTALAKSKCSHKKTKWVTLVKADCTQEGKRAKMCTNCGKTLKTVKVKKTSHNLRRQVRKKPTCSSPGEVAWYCTNPDCIYGYRKYYKTKQIRPLNHKWKSKTYAATCTTPKVEISICSRCHAQDSFVQGKALGHKWSKWKLSATSMVKKKPKKTRVCSRCHKKETVYIK
;
A
#
# COMPACT_ATOMS: atom_id res chain seq x y z
N MET A 1 -15.54 -38.03 -29.69
CA MET A 1 -16.38 -38.91 -30.55
C MET A 1 -16.73 -38.15 -31.82
N LYS A 2 -16.40 -38.77 -32.96
CA LYS A 2 -16.96 -38.58 -34.33
C LYS A 2 -16.89 -37.16 -34.92
N LYS A 3 -15.91 -36.84 -35.76
CA LYS A 3 -15.83 -37.02 -37.21
C LYS A 3 -17.15 -36.75 -37.96
N LEU A 4 -17.14 -35.69 -38.77
CA LEU A 4 -17.74 -35.81 -40.11
C LEU A 4 -17.04 -34.83 -41.07
N VAL A 5 -16.39 -35.46 -42.03
CA VAL A 5 -15.83 -34.93 -43.26
C VAL A 5 -16.99 -34.75 -44.22
N THR A 6 -17.08 -33.62 -44.91
CA THR A 6 -17.86 -33.60 -46.14
C THR A 6 -17.07 -32.81 -47.20
N ALA A 7 -16.52 -33.55 -48.11
CA ALA A 7 -15.99 -33.08 -49.38
C ALA A 7 -17.16 -32.91 -50.37
N LEU A 8 -17.15 -31.85 -51.15
CA LEU A 8 -17.90 -31.79 -52.40
C LEU A 8 -17.18 -30.83 -53.37
N LEU A 9 -16.43 -31.39 -54.28
CA LEU A 9 -16.52 -31.45 -55.72
C LEU A 9 -16.84 -30.14 -56.49
N CYS A 10 -15.79 -29.72 -57.23
CA CYS A 10 -15.79 -29.33 -58.63
C CYS A 10 -16.89 -28.47 -59.23
N ALA A 11 -16.46 -27.33 -59.71
CA ALA A 11 -16.89 -26.87 -61.04
C ALA A 11 -15.75 -26.06 -61.67
N LEU A 12 -15.06 -26.64 -62.63
CA LEU A 12 -14.13 -25.96 -63.55
C LEU A 12 -14.97 -25.04 -64.44
N MET A 13 -14.91 -23.75 -64.19
CA MET A 13 -15.31 -22.75 -65.21
C MET A 13 -14.05 -22.12 -65.76
N VAL A 14 -13.68 -22.64 -66.91
CA VAL A 14 -12.69 -22.04 -67.80
C VAL A 14 -13.32 -20.80 -68.42
N PHE A 15 -13.16 -19.64 -67.76
CA PHE A 15 -13.36 -18.36 -68.43
C PHE A 15 -12.02 -17.91 -68.98
N GLY A 16 -11.91 -17.93 -70.29
CA GLY A 16 -10.80 -17.36 -71.04
C GLY A 16 -10.69 -15.83 -70.71
N SER A 17 -9.81 -15.53 -69.81
CA SER A 17 -9.44 -14.15 -69.52
C SER A 17 -8.52 -13.68 -70.63
N VAL A 18 -9.04 -12.83 -71.53
CA VAL A 18 -8.22 -12.02 -72.41
C VAL A 18 -7.32 -11.17 -71.58
N VAL A 19 -6.05 -11.56 -71.48
CA VAL A 19 -5.01 -10.75 -70.82
C VAL A 19 -4.77 -9.56 -71.75
N SER A 20 -5.43 -8.47 -71.48
CA SER A 20 -5.06 -7.16 -72.03
C SER A 20 -3.71 -6.78 -71.49
N ILE A 21 -2.65 -6.99 -72.21
CA ILE A 21 -1.33 -6.46 -71.94
C ILE A 21 -1.39 -4.97 -72.08
N VAL A 22 -1.72 -4.28 -70.99
CA VAL A 22 -1.54 -2.85 -70.87
C VAL A 22 -0.03 -2.61 -70.88
N PRO A 23 0.56 -1.89 -71.81
CA PRO A 23 1.97 -1.56 -71.72
C PRO A 23 2.14 -0.66 -70.48
N THR A 24 2.70 -1.23 -69.43
CA THR A 24 3.20 -0.43 -68.34
C THR A 24 4.34 0.41 -68.86
N THR A 25 4.01 1.62 -69.30
CA THR A 25 5.03 2.64 -69.51
C THR A 25 5.75 2.82 -68.19
N ALA A 26 6.91 2.18 -68.07
CA ALA A 26 7.84 2.45 -67.00
C ALA A 26 8.20 3.92 -67.09
N LEU A 27 7.47 4.78 -66.36
CA LEU A 27 7.85 6.16 -66.15
C LEU A 27 9.27 6.15 -65.61
N ALA A 28 10.21 6.49 -66.49
CA ALA A 28 11.63 6.62 -66.13
C ALA A 28 11.68 7.58 -64.91
N LYS A 29 11.94 7.00 -63.76
CA LYS A 29 11.98 7.68 -62.47
C LYS A 29 13.10 8.72 -62.57
N SER A 30 12.77 9.95 -62.91
CA SER A 30 13.74 11.03 -63.03
C SER A 30 14.61 11.08 -61.78
N LYS A 31 15.94 11.14 -61.96
CA LYS A 31 16.89 11.14 -60.84
C LYS A 31 16.60 12.33 -59.96
N CYS A 32 15.88 12.08 -58.83
CA CYS A 32 15.60 13.10 -57.83
C CYS A 32 16.90 13.56 -57.16
N SER A 33 17.21 14.83 -57.26
CA SER A 33 18.42 15.39 -56.62
C SER A 33 18.39 15.44 -55.10
N HIS A 34 17.23 15.17 -54.49
CA HIS A 34 17.00 15.17 -53.04
C HIS A 34 17.35 16.50 -52.33
N LYS A 35 17.42 17.61 -53.08
CA LYS A 35 17.78 18.92 -52.52
C LYS A 35 16.74 19.43 -51.50
N LYS A 36 15.46 19.21 -51.74
CA LYS A 36 14.37 19.64 -50.86
C LYS A 36 14.05 18.47 -49.89
N THR A 37 14.31 18.70 -48.58
CA THR A 37 14.12 17.68 -47.55
C THR A 37 13.37 18.23 -46.33
N LYS A 38 12.63 17.37 -45.62
CA LYS A 38 12.00 17.65 -44.34
C LYS A 38 12.25 16.55 -43.33
N TRP A 39 12.23 16.90 -42.05
CA TRP A 39 12.22 15.92 -40.97
C TRP A 39 10.79 15.50 -40.64
N VAL A 40 10.52 14.21 -40.64
CA VAL A 40 9.26 13.59 -40.29
C VAL A 40 9.45 12.76 -39.05
N THR A 41 8.57 12.89 -38.06
CA THR A 41 8.56 12.02 -36.89
C THR A 41 7.88 10.72 -37.26
N LEU A 42 8.61 9.60 -37.24
CA LEU A 42 8.09 8.25 -37.47
C LEU A 42 7.51 7.65 -36.18
N VAL A 43 8.22 7.85 -35.08
CA VAL A 43 7.82 7.42 -33.75
C VAL A 43 8.08 8.57 -32.78
N LYS A 44 7.08 8.99 -32.05
CA LYS A 44 7.22 10.02 -31.02
C LYS A 44 7.96 9.43 -29.82
N ALA A 45 9.01 10.10 -29.33
CA ALA A 45 9.65 9.72 -28.08
C ALA A 45 8.72 10.00 -26.91
N ASP A 46 8.64 9.09 -25.96
CA ASP A 46 8.03 9.31 -24.66
C ASP A 46 9.02 8.97 -23.53
N CYS A 47 8.58 8.91 -22.29
CA CYS A 47 9.48 8.62 -21.16
C CYS A 47 9.77 7.12 -21.00
N THR A 48 9.18 6.24 -21.81
CA THR A 48 9.39 4.79 -21.76
C THR A 48 10.07 4.26 -23.01
N GLN A 49 9.88 4.93 -24.16
CA GLN A 49 10.45 4.51 -25.45
C GLN A 49 11.17 5.64 -26.17
N GLU A 50 12.20 5.27 -26.91
CA GLU A 50 12.90 6.17 -27.82
C GLU A 50 12.03 6.49 -29.04
N GLY A 51 12.12 7.72 -29.50
CA GLY A 51 11.49 8.13 -30.74
C GLY A 51 12.38 7.85 -31.95
N LYS A 52 11.80 8.06 -33.14
CA LYS A 52 12.48 7.91 -34.42
C LYS A 52 12.04 9.02 -35.37
N ARG A 53 12.99 9.72 -35.97
CA ARG A 53 12.76 10.74 -37.00
C ARG A 53 13.50 10.37 -38.26
N ALA A 54 12.90 10.66 -39.39
CA ALA A 54 13.49 10.45 -40.70
C ALA A 54 13.59 11.77 -41.46
N LYS A 55 14.73 11.97 -42.12
CA LYS A 55 14.90 13.03 -43.11
C LYS A 55 14.42 12.48 -44.46
N MET A 56 13.36 13.04 -45.01
CA MET A 56 12.73 12.56 -46.22
C MET A 56 12.79 13.60 -47.29
N CYS A 57 12.98 13.20 -48.54
CA CYS A 57 12.86 14.10 -49.71
C CYS A 57 11.39 14.44 -49.88
N THR A 58 11.09 15.76 -50.00
CA THR A 58 9.72 16.21 -50.23
C THR A 58 9.20 15.95 -51.64
N ASN A 59 10.10 15.77 -52.62
CA ASN A 59 9.73 15.52 -54.02
C ASN A 59 9.41 14.06 -54.31
N CYS A 60 10.20 13.12 -53.78
CA CYS A 60 10.07 11.69 -54.11
C CYS A 60 9.76 10.79 -52.90
N GLY A 61 9.65 11.34 -51.70
CA GLY A 61 9.35 10.59 -50.48
C GLY A 61 10.48 9.69 -49.96
N LYS A 62 11.64 9.62 -50.65
CA LYS A 62 12.76 8.77 -50.25
C LYS A 62 13.30 9.16 -48.86
N THR A 63 13.45 8.21 -47.94
CA THR A 63 14.13 8.39 -46.68
C THR A 63 15.63 8.47 -46.92
N LEU A 64 16.26 9.58 -46.51
CA LEU A 64 17.69 9.83 -46.69
C LEU A 64 18.49 9.51 -45.45
N LYS A 65 17.90 9.76 -44.26
CA LYS A 65 18.55 9.52 -42.96
C LYS A 65 17.49 9.23 -41.90
N THR A 66 17.80 8.33 -41.03
CA THR A 66 16.99 8.07 -39.82
C THR A 66 17.84 8.33 -38.58
N VAL A 67 17.25 8.98 -37.58
CA VAL A 67 17.88 9.23 -36.29
C VAL A 67 16.95 8.80 -35.15
N LYS A 68 17.55 8.30 -34.09
CA LYS A 68 16.85 8.03 -32.83
C LYS A 68 16.69 9.33 -32.05
N VAL A 69 15.57 9.49 -31.36
CA VAL A 69 15.30 10.58 -30.45
C VAL A 69 15.30 10.01 -29.03
N LYS A 70 16.07 10.57 -28.15
CA LYS A 70 16.17 10.10 -26.74
C LYS A 70 14.82 10.13 -26.06
N LYS A 71 14.60 9.22 -25.12
CA LYS A 71 13.44 9.23 -24.24
C LYS A 71 13.31 10.54 -23.50
N THR A 72 12.09 10.98 -23.27
CA THR A 72 11.82 12.13 -22.41
C THR A 72 11.93 11.76 -20.94
N SER A 73 12.20 12.73 -20.08
CA SER A 73 12.24 12.48 -18.63
C SER A 73 10.83 12.24 -18.08
N HIS A 74 10.73 11.42 -17.03
CA HIS A 74 9.49 11.27 -16.26
C HIS A 74 9.19 12.54 -15.48
N ASN A 75 7.96 13.03 -15.57
CA ASN A 75 7.43 14.03 -14.65
C ASN A 75 6.78 13.33 -13.46
N LEU A 76 7.56 13.10 -12.40
CA LEU A 76 7.15 12.28 -11.26
C LEU A 76 6.41 13.10 -10.21
N ARG A 77 5.21 12.64 -9.83
CA ARG A 77 4.48 13.11 -8.66
C ARG A 77 4.46 12.06 -7.56
N ARG A 78 4.53 12.52 -6.31
CA ARG A 78 4.49 11.70 -5.10
C ARG A 78 3.06 11.58 -4.59
N GLN A 79 2.66 10.36 -4.22
CA GLN A 79 1.37 10.08 -3.57
C GLN A 79 1.57 9.18 -2.36
N VAL A 80 0.98 9.52 -1.24
CA VAL A 80 0.93 8.63 -0.07
C VAL A 80 -0.20 7.63 -0.30
N ARG A 81 0.13 6.37 -0.50
CA ARG A 81 -0.83 5.27 -0.70
C ARG A 81 -1.38 4.75 0.62
N LYS A 82 -0.50 4.62 1.59
CA LYS A 82 -0.85 4.17 2.94
C LYS A 82 -0.14 5.06 3.95
N LYS A 83 -0.90 5.66 4.84
CA LYS A 83 -0.32 6.41 5.97
C LYS A 83 0.28 5.42 6.97
N PRO A 84 1.46 5.69 7.56
CA PRO A 84 2.00 4.86 8.62
C PRO A 84 1.14 4.99 9.88
N THR A 85 1.02 3.91 10.62
CA THR A 85 0.44 3.89 11.97
C THR A 85 1.55 3.80 13.02
N CYS A 86 1.21 3.66 14.30
CA CYS A 86 2.22 3.47 15.34
C CYS A 86 3.01 2.19 15.16
N SER A 87 2.38 1.11 14.70
CA SER A 87 2.96 -0.23 14.59
C SER A 87 3.17 -0.70 13.15
N SER A 88 2.48 -0.09 12.17
CA SER A 88 2.54 -0.54 10.78
C SER A 88 3.20 0.50 9.88
N PRO A 89 4.03 0.07 8.92
CA PRO A 89 4.63 0.96 7.95
C PRO A 89 3.56 1.53 7.00
N GLY A 90 3.81 2.73 6.53
CA GLY A 90 3.11 3.35 5.44
C GLY A 90 3.78 3.06 4.10
N GLU A 91 3.18 3.56 3.02
CA GLU A 91 3.72 3.46 1.67
C GLU A 91 3.53 4.76 0.92
N VAL A 92 4.57 5.17 0.23
CA VAL A 92 4.54 6.28 -0.72
C VAL A 92 4.93 5.74 -2.09
N ALA A 93 4.25 6.22 -3.12
CA ALA A 93 4.52 5.87 -4.50
C ALA A 93 4.78 7.12 -5.33
N TRP A 94 5.50 6.96 -6.42
CA TRP A 94 5.70 7.99 -7.44
C TRP A 94 5.11 7.49 -8.75
N TYR A 95 4.34 8.31 -9.40
CA TYR A 95 3.78 8.07 -10.73
C TYR A 95 4.15 9.19 -11.68
N CYS A 96 4.20 8.88 -12.96
CA CYS A 96 4.48 9.87 -14.00
C CYS A 96 3.18 10.54 -14.43
N THR A 97 3.21 11.87 -14.60
CA THR A 97 2.07 12.64 -15.07
C THR A 97 2.07 12.85 -16.59
N ASN A 98 3.10 12.36 -17.30
CA ASN A 98 3.10 12.41 -18.76
C ASN A 98 1.98 11.51 -19.30
N PRO A 99 1.14 12.01 -20.25
CA PRO A 99 -0.11 11.32 -20.63
C PRO A 99 0.10 9.91 -21.19
N ASP A 100 1.17 9.69 -21.96
CA ASP A 100 1.44 8.41 -22.63
C ASP A 100 2.38 7.50 -21.83
N CYS A 101 2.65 7.82 -20.56
CA CYS A 101 3.56 7.05 -19.73
C CYS A 101 2.88 5.85 -19.10
N ILE A 102 3.49 4.64 -19.25
CA ILE A 102 3.00 3.42 -18.61
C ILE A 102 3.08 3.48 -17.07
N TYR A 103 3.93 4.34 -16.51
CA TYR A 103 4.07 4.56 -15.07
C TYR A 103 3.15 5.70 -14.56
N GLY A 104 1.87 5.66 -14.96
CA GLY A 104 0.83 6.54 -14.45
C GLY A 104 0.21 6.03 -13.14
N TYR A 105 -1.03 6.45 -12.86
CA TYR A 105 -1.76 6.08 -11.65
C TYR A 105 -1.97 4.57 -11.45
N ARG A 106 -2.04 3.80 -12.54
CA ARG A 106 -2.27 2.35 -12.47
C ARG A 106 -1.00 1.55 -12.27
N LYS A 107 0.15 2.10 -12.68
CA LYS A 107 1.46 1.46 -12.54
C LYS A 107 2.46 2.49 -12.03
N TYR A 108 2.83 2.37 -10.77
CA TYR A 108 3.78 3.31 -10.17
C TYR A 108 5.19 3.12 -10.72
N TYR A 109 5.91 4.22 -10.88
CA TYR A 109 7.32 4.22 -11.27
C TYR A 109 8.19 3.60 -10.20
N LYS A 110 7.96 3.96 -8.94
CA LYS A 110 8.61 3.37 -7.75
C LYS A 110 7.73 3.52 -6.53
N THR A 111 7.94 2.65 -5.56
CA THR A 111 7.33 2.74 -4.23
C THR A 111 8.42 2.77 -3.15
N LYS A 112 8.09 3.31 -1.98
CA LYS A 112 8.95 3.30 -0.81
C LYS A 112 8.10 3.16 0.45
N GLN A 113 8.56 2.33 1.37
CA GLN A 113 7.93 2.23 2.68
C GLN A 113 8.27 3.47 3.54
N ILE A 114 7.30 3.91 4.31
CA ILE A 114 7.44 4.93 5.36
C ILE A 114 7.51 4.16 6.69
N ARG A 115 8.52 4.41 7.50
CA ARG A 115 8.66 3.75 8.81
C ARG A 115 7.41 3.95 9.66
N PRO A 116 7.05 2.98 10.52
CA PRO A 116 6.02 3.16 11.55
C PRO A 116 6.32 4.38 12.41
N LEU A 117 5.28 5.01 12.92
CA LEU A 117 5.42 6.22 13.74
C LEU A 117 5.93 5.92 15.15
N ASN A 118 5.94 4.64 15.57
CA ASN A 118 6.11 4.16 16.92
C ASN A 118 5.04 4.72 17.88
N HIS A 119 4.96 4.17 19.10
CA HIS A 119 4.04 4.67 20.10
C HIS A 119 4.62 5.89 20.82
N LYS A 120 3.77 6.88 21.10
CA LYS A 120 4.08 8.00 21.97
C LYS A 120 3.37 7.76 23.30
N TRP A 121 4.03 7.02 24.20
CA TRP A 121 3.49 6.61 25.47
C TRP A 121 3.37 7.78 26.46
N LYS A 122 2.28 7.79 27.21
CA LYS A 122 2.07 8.60 28.42
C LYS A 122 1.77 7.60 29.54
N SER A 123 2.63 7.56 30.56
CA SER A 123 2.51 6.62 31.66
C SER A 123 1.91 7.28 32.90
N LYS A 124 1.12 6.50 33.64
CA LYS A 124 0.61 6.85 34.97
C LYS A 124 0.84 5.69 35.91
N THR A 125 1.44 5.97 37.04
CA THR A 125 1.70 4.98 38.08
C THR A 125 0.60 5.02 39.13
N TYR A 126 0.08 3.85 39.47
CA TYR A 126 -0.86 3.61 40.55
C TYR A 126 -0.13 2.89 41.68
N ALA A 127 -0.17 3.49 42.89
CA ALA A 127 0.50 2.90 44.04
C ALA A 127 -0.11 1.56 44.43
N ALA A 128 0.70 0.71 45.07
CA ALA A 128 0.22 -0.55 45.61
C ALA A 128 -0.80 -0.30 46.71
N THR A 129 -1.86 -1.08 46.74
CA THR A 129 -2.87 -1.13 47.80
C THR A 129 -2.74 -2.39 48.64
N CYS A 130 -3.63 -2.61 49.60
CA CYS A 130 -3.63 -3.86 50.37
C CYS A 130 -3.86 -5.10 49.50
N THR A 131 -4.57 -4.96 48.41
CA THR A 131 -5.01 -6.08 47.57
C THR A 131 -4.47 -6.04 46.13
N THR A 132 -3.98 -4.90 45.66
CA THR A 132 -3.43 -4.74 44.33
C THR A 132 -1.96 -4.34 44.38
N PRO A 133 -1.10 -4.87 43.52
CA PRO A 133 0.28 -4.41 43.40
C PRO A 133 0.36 -3.00 42.81
N LYS A 134 1.53 -2.39 42.85
CA LYS A 134 1.82 -1.16 42.09
C LYS A 134 1.76 -1.47 40.61
N VAL A 135 1.03 -0.65 39.86
CA VAL A 135 0.86 -0.80 38.39
C VAL A 135 1.22 0.49 37.70
N GLU A 136 2.00 0.40 36.65
CA GLU A 136 2.20 1.48 35.69
C GLU A 136 1.37 1.18 34.44
N ILE A 137 0.50 2.11 34.07
CA ILE A 137 -0.31 2.03 32.86
C ILE A 137 0.20 3.08 31.88
N SER A 138 0.54 2.64 30.68
CA SER A 138 1.00 3.47 29.58
C SER A 138 -0.03 3.50 28.46
N ILE A 139 -0.45 4.69 28.03
CA ILE A 139 -1.41 4.87 26.93
C ILE A 139 -0.73 5.67 25.83
N CYS A 140 -0.79 5.15 24.60
CA CYS A 140 -0.29 5.87 23.45
C CYS A 140 -1.20 7.03 23.09
N SER A 141 -0.64 8.25 23.04
CA SER A 141 -1.41 9.46 22.69
C SER A 141 -1.83 9.55 21.22
N ARG A 142 -1.37 8.63 20.35
CA ARG A 142 -1.70 8.61 18.91
C ARG A 142 -2.76 7.57 18.56
N CYS A 143 -2.64 6.37 19.08
CA CYS A 143 -3.51 5.24 18.69
C CYS A 143 -4.30 4.67 19.86
N HIS A 144 -4.12 5.21 21.08
CA HIS A 144 -4.78 4.78 22.31
C HIS A 144 -4.47 3.32 22.72
N ALA A 145 -3.46 2.69 22.08
CA ALA A 145 -2.98 1.40 22.57
C ALA A 145 -2.55 1.55 24.03
N GLN A 146 -2.85 0.54 24.82
CA GLN A 146 -2.56 0.49 26.24
C GLN A 146 -1.58 -0.63 26.54
N ASP A 147 -0.63 -0.35 27.43
CA ASP A 147 0.29 -1.33 28.00
C ASP A 147 0.30 -1.14 29.52
N SER A 148 0.57 -2.23 30.26
CA SER A 148 0.60 -2.17 31.71
C SER A 148 1.73 -3.04 32.25
N PHE A 149 2.45 -2.48 33.22
CA PHE A 149 3.54 -3.15 33.90
C PHE A 149 3.26 -3.22 35.40
N VAL A 150 3.21 -4.45 35.95
CA VAL A 150 3.00 -4.72 37.36
C VAL A 150 4.34 -4.73 38.09
N GLN A 151 4.48 -3.91 39.13
CA GLN A 151 5.68 -3.78 39.94
C GLN A 151 5.46 -4.31 41.35
N GLY A 152 6.14 -5.40 41.70
CA GLY A 152 6.10 -5.95 43.04
C GLY A 152 4.80 -6.68 43.39
N LYS A 153 4.47 -6.72 44.67
CA LYS A 153 3.31 -7.42 45.23
C LYS A 153 2.38 -6.42 45.92
N ALA A 154 1.13 -6.81 46.14
CA ALA A 154 0.19 -6.07 47.01
C ALA A 154 0.75 -5.95 48.43
N LEU A 155 0.44 -4.82 49.08
CA LEU A 155 0.97 -4.53 50.43
C LEU A 155 0.45 -5.46 51.55
N GLY A 156 -0.63 -6.19 51.23
CA GLY A 156 -1.36 -6.95 52.24
C GLY A 156 -2.10 -6.05 53.24
N HIS A 157 -2.94 -6.66 54.04
CA HIS A 157 -3.63 -5.93 55.12
C HIS A 157 -2.76 -5.86 56.38
N LYS A 158 -2.64 -4.66 56.95
CA LYS A 158 -2.04 -4.47 58.26
C LYS A 158 -3.18 -4.45 59.31
N TRP A 159 -3.54 -5.65 59.81
CA TRP A 159 -4.64 -5.81 60.71
C TRP A 159 -4.31 -5.33 62.11
N SER A 160 -5.29 -4.70 62.77
CA SER A 160 -5.26 -4.45 64.21
C SER A 160 -5.37 -5.76 65.04
N LYS A 161 -5.13 -5.70 66.32
CA LYS A 161 -5.51 -6.78 67.23
C LYS A 161 -7.01 -7.03 67.16
N TRP A 162 -7.42 -8.25 67.40
CA TRP A 162 -8.82 -8.62 67.51
C TRP A 162 -9.47 -7.95 68.70
N LYS A 163 -10.62 -7.32 68.48
CA LYS A 163 -11.45 -6.77 69.52
C LYS A 163 -12.72 -7.61 69.66
N LEU A 164 -12.99 -8.12 70.84
CA LEU A 164 -14.23 -8.77 71.18
C LEU A 164 -15.36 -7.75 71.23
N SER A 165 -16.47 -8.03 70.61
CA SER A 165 -17.70 -7.23 70.78
C SER A 165 -18.40 -7.81 71.99
N ALA A 166 -18.61 -6.98 73.00
CA ALA A 166 -19.44 -7.33 74.13
C ALA A 166 -20.86 -7.73 73.61
N THR A 167 -21.30 -8.90 73.97
CA THR A 167 -22.62 -9.40 73.62
C THR A 167 -23.65 -8.64 74.46
N SER A 168 -24.45 -7.82 73.82
CA SER A 168 -25.70 -7.37 74.40
C SER A 168 -26.60 -8.59 74.68
N MET A 169 -27.34 -8.57 75.74
CA MET A 169 -28.06 -9.68 76.38
C MET A 169 -29.14 -10.42 75.55
N VAL A 170 -29.19 -10.27 74.25
CA VAL A 170 -30.17 -10.91 73.42
C VAL A 170 -29.50 -11.75 72.34
N LYS A 171 -29.43 -13.09 72.53
CA LYS A 171 -29.17 -14.16 71.53
C LYS A 171 -28.20 -13.92 70.37
N LYS A 172 -27.22 -13.01 70.40
CA LYS A 172 -26.24 -12.84 69.36
C LYS A 172 -24.95 -13.58 69.71
N LYS A 173 -24.51 -14.46 68.76
CA LYS A 173 -23.23 -15.17 68.93
C LYS A 173 -22.09 -14.15 69.15
N PRO A 174 -21.15 -14.44 70.07
CA PRO A 174 -20.00 -13.56 70.31
C PRO A 174 -19.19 -13.43 69.02
N LYS A 175 -18.74 -12.24 68.74
CA LYS A 175 -17.93 -11.98 67.54
C LYS A 175 -16.68 -11.19 67.86
N LYS A 176 -15.62 -11.44 67.16
CA LYS A 176 -14.39 -10.65 67.19
C LYS A 176 -14.22 -9.91 65.85
N THR A 177 -13.70 -8.69 65.95
CA THR A 177 -13.46 -7.83 64.79
C THR A 177 -12.05 -7.32 64.78
N ARG A 178 -11.51 -7.10 63.59
CA ARG A 178 -10.27 -6.34 63.39
C ARG A 178 -10.41 -5.43 62.21
N VAL A 179 -9.60 -4.38 62.14
CA VAL A 179 -9.61 -3.38 61.10
C VAL A 179 -8.21 -3.23 60.53
N CYS A 180 -8.11 -3.15 59.23
CA CYS A 180 -6.84 -2.85 58.60
C CYS A 180 -6.50 -1.35 58.74
N SER A 181 -5.31 -1.04 59.24
CA SER A 181 -4.86 0.35 59.42
C SER A 181 -4.55 1.08 58.14
N ARG A 182 -4.41 0.37 57.01
CA ARG A 182 -4.11 0.95 55.68
C ARG A 182 -5.37 1.27 54.87
N CYS A 183 -6.31 0.35 54.77
CA CYS A 183 -7.49 0.48 53.92
C CYS A 183 -8.82 0.49 54.69
N HIS A 184 -8.78 0.42 56.02
CA HIS A 184 -9.94 0.45 56.91
C HIS A 184 -10.93 -0.70 56.70
N LYS A 185 -10.56 -1.73 55.92
CA LYS A 185 -11.37 -2.94 55.78
C LYS A 185 -11.55 -3.61 57.14
N LYS A 186 -12.81 -3.88 57.48
CA LYS A 186 -13.20 -4.58 58.70
C LYS A 186 -13.36 -6.08 58.42
N GLU A 187 -12.81 -6.91 59.27
CA GLU A 187 -13.01 -8.34 59.25
C GLU A 187 -13.73 -8.75 60.54
N THR A 188 -14.73 -9.60 60.39
CA THR A 188 -15.54 -10.08 61.52
C THR A 188 -15.61 -11.61 61.47
N VAL A 189 -15.35 -12.24 62.63
CA VAL A 189 -15.45 -13.70 62.81
C VAL A 189 -16.37 -13.96 64.01
N TYR A 190 -17.35 -14.84 63.82
CA TYR A 190 -18.23 -15.31 64.87
C TYR A 190 -17.52 -16.46 65.62
N ILE A 191 -17.60 -16.40 66.96
CA ILE A 191 -17.01 -17.42 67.84
C ILE A 191 -18.07 -18.50 68.02
N LYS A 192 -17.67 -19.76 67.79
CA LYS A 192 -18.53 -20.92 68.02
C LYS A 192 -18.75 -21.13 69.49
#